data_1da189faf7bd688ef76673d5c9e54647
#
_entry.id   1da189faf7bd688ef76673d5c9e54647
#
_cell.length_a   1.000
_cell.length_b   1.000
_cell.length_c   1.000
_cell.angle_alpha   90.00
_cell.angle_beta   90.00
_cell.angle_gamma   90.00
#
_symmetry.space_group_name_H-M   'P 1'
#
loop_
_entity.id
_entity.type
_entity.pdbx_description
1 polymer ?
#
loop_
_entity_poly.entity_id
_entity_poly.type
_entity_poly.pdbx_seq_one_letter_code
_entity_poly.pdbx_strand_id
1 'polypeptide(L)'
;MDFSYFCNSTNWSNKPYEEILNDARDIAQYIDQNHWNTIWFSEHHLQSTQRGPMEAIPNPILLSADIAARTSNIRIGQAASICTFWNPIRLAEDLAFLDNLSGGRVEAGLGRGIYGKEAIHMNIEADLKDQPKNKRLFEETLSILKKAWTEDYFSHDGEFYQYPAPN
;
A
#
# COMPACT_ATOMS: atom_id res chain seq x y z
N MET A 1 -18.32 -16.91 9.35
CA MET A 1 -17.64 -16.67 8.05
C MET A 1 -17.41 -15.19 7.96
N ASP A 2 -16.18 -14.77 7.69
CA ASP A 2 -15.83 -13.36 7.61
C ASP A 2 -15.77 -12.94 6.14
N PHE A 3 -16.37 -11.80 5.82
CA PHE A 3 -16.35 -11.23 4.47
C PHE A 3 -15.43 -10.02 4.44
N SER A 4 -14.68 -9.89 3.35
CA SER A 4 -13.85 -8.74 3.06
C SER A 4 -14.11 -8.25 1.64
N TYR A 5 -13.87 -6.98 1.39
CA TYR A 5 -14.05 -6.37 0.08
C TYR A 5 -12.69 -5.93 -0.48
N PHE A 6 -12.39 -6.32 -1.71
CA PHE A 6 -11.21 -5.83 -2.44
C PHE A 6 -11.63 -4.72 -3.40
N CYS A 7 -11.22 -3.49 -3.07
CA CYS A 7 -11.50 -2.29 -3.84
C CYS A 7 -10.34 -2.02 -4.80
N ASN A 8 -10.44 -2.55 -6.02
CA ASN A 8 -9.43 -2.31 -7.04
C ASN A 8 -9.57 -0.91 -7.69
N SER A 9 -10.70 -0.26 -7.54
CA SER A 9 -11.00 1.10 -8.07
C SER A 9 -10.63 1.30 -9.54
N THR A 10 -10.81 0.27 -10.37
CA THR A 10 -10.57 0.37 -11.81
C THR A 10 -11.65 1.19 -12.48
N ASN A 11 -11.27 2.24 -13.16
CA ASN A 11 -12.19 3.18 -13.82
C ASN A 11 -12.65 2.68 -15.20
N TRP A 12 -13.55 1.71 -15.22
CA TRP A 12 -14.12 1.15 -16.46
C TRP A 12 -15.01 2.12 -17.23
N SER A 13 -15.64 3.07 -16.52
CA SER A 13 -16.66 3.96 -17.07
C SER A 13 -16.13 5.35 -17.37
N ASN A 14 -14.83 5.57 -17.23
CA ASN A 14 -14.18 6.88 -17.40
C ASN A 14 -14.85 8.00 -16.56
N LYS A 15 -15.21 7.65 -15.32
CA LYS A 15 -15.76 8.59 -14.34
C LYS A 15 -14.74 9.66 -13.95
N PRO A 16 -15.18 10.85 -13.53
CA PRO A 16 -14.33 11.79 -12.81
C PRO A 16 -13.66 11.14 -11.60
N TYR A 17 -12.42 11.52 -11.33
CA TYR A 17 -11.63 10.91 -10.24
C TYR A 17 -12.30 11.03 -8.87
N GLU A 18 -12.96 12.15 -8.62
CA GLU A 18 -13.74 12.40 -7.41
C GLU A 18 -14.84 11.36 -7.19
N GLU A 19 -15.54 10.95 -8.27
CA GLU A 19 -16.59 9.93 -8.17
C GLU A 19 -16.02 8.57 -7.78
N ILE A 20 -14.83 8.21 -8.28
CA ILE A 20 -14.16 6.95 -7.89
C ILE A 20 -13.83 6.94 -6.40
N LEU A 21 -13.35 8.07 -5.87
CA LEU A 21 -13.06 8.20 -4.45
C LEU A 21 -14.35 8.15 -3.62
N ASN A 22 -15.43 8.75 -4.10
CA ASN A 22 -16.73 8.70 -3.42
C ASN A 22 -17.32 7.28 -3.45
N ASP A 23 -17.22 6.57 -4.58
CA ASP A 23 -17.62 5.14 -4.65
C ASP A 23 -16.86 4.29 -3.58
N ALA A 24 -15.55 4.51 -3.43
CA ALA A 24 -14.76 3.80 -2.42
C ALA A 24 -15.19 4.14 -0.97
N ARG A 25 -15.52 5.41 -0.71
CA ARG A 25 -16.04 5.89 0.59
C ARG A 25 -17.40 5.29 0.92
N ASP A 26 -18.31 5.32 -0.05
CA ASP A 26 -19.67 4.79 0.11
C ASP A 26 -19.65 3.27 0.37
N ILE A 27 -18.83 2.53 -0.37
CA ILE A 27 -18.61 1.11 -0.14
C ILE A 27 -18.05 0.85 1.25
N ALA A 28 -17.01 1.61 1.66
CA ALA A 28 -16.39 1.44 2.96
C ALA A 28 -17.38 1.68 4.11
N GLN A 29 -18.20 2.73 4.03
CA GLN A 29 -19.23 3.01 5.02
C GLN A 29 -20.33 1.94 5.03
N TYR A 30 -20.74 1.46 3.86
CA TYR A 30 -21.73 0.39 3.76
C TYR A 30 -21.25 -0.90 4.42
N ILE A 31 -20.02 -1.35 4.13
CA ILE A 31 -19.47 -2.58 4.71
C ILE A 31 -19.14 -2.44 6.20
N ASP A 32 -18.76 -1.23 6.67
CA ASP A 32 -18.58 -0.92 8.09
C ASP A 32 -19.89 -1.10 8.87
N GLN A 33 -20.99 -0.57 8.34
CA GLN A 33 -22.33 -0.68 8.93
C GLN A 33 -22.90 -2.11 8.88
N ASN A 34 -22.46 -2.92 7.93
CA ASN A 34 -22.92 -4.30 7.74
C ASN A 34 -21.94 -5.36 8.29
N HIS A 35 -21.01 -4.94 9.16
CA HIS A 35 -20.12 -5.81 9.93
C HIS A 35 -19.23 -6.73 9.05
N TRP A 36 -18.76 -6.23 7.91
CA TRP A 36 -17.71 -6.91 7.16
C TRP A 36 -16.37 -6.77 7.88
N ASN A 37 -15.44 -7.67 7.59
CA ASN A 37 -14.16 -7.72 8.30
C ASN A 37 -13.20 -6.61 7.82
N THR A 38 -12.89 -6.56 6.52
CA THR A 38 -11.81 -5.70 5.99
C THR A 38 -12.17 -5.14 4.62
N ILE A 39 -11.78 -3.89 4.36
CA ILE A 39 -11.67 -3.35 3.02
C ILE A 39 -10.18 -3.33 2.61
N TRP A 40 -9.89 -3.76 1.37
CA TRP A 40 -8.54 -3.84 0.83
C TRP A 40 -8.38 -2.93 -0.37
N PHE A 41 -7.26 -2.21 -0.46
CA PHE A 41 -6.92 -1.33 -1.58
C PHE A 41 -5.65 -1.78 -2.26
N SER A 42 -5.62 -1.76 -3.61
CA SER A 42 -4.42 -1.97 -4.41
C SER A 42 -3.58 -0.70 -4.55
N GLU A 43 -2.33 -0.84 -4.96
CA GLU A 43 -1.44 0.26 -5.33
C GLU A 43 -1.04 0.11 -6.80
N HIS A 44 -1.34 1.13 -7.62
CA HIS A 44 -0.96 1.16 -9.03
C HIS A 44 -0.54 2.55 -9.47
N HIS A 45 0.49 2.60 -10.32
CA HIS A 45 1.11 3.84 -10.76
C HIS A 45 1.12 3.98 -12.28
N LEU A 46 1.28 5.23 -12.78
CA LEU A 46 1.50 5.54 -14.19
C LEU A 46 0.39 5.03 -15.12
N GLN A 47 -0.81 4.87 -14.60
CA GLN A 47 -1.97 4.43 -15.36
C GLN A 47 -2.46 5.52 -16.30
N SER A 48 -2.97 5.14 -17.47
CA SER A 48 -3.42 6.07 -18.50
C SER A 48 -4.71 5.60 -19.12
N THR A 49 -5.69 6.50 -19.21
CA THR A 49 -6.96 6.28 -19.90
C THR A 49 -6.81 5.99 -21.39
N GLN A 50 -5.69 6.35 -22.01
CA GLN A 50 -5.42 6.09 -23.43
C GLN A 50 -5.17 4.61 -23.77
N ARG A 51 -4.96 3.76 -22.78
CA ARG A 51 -4.60 2.34 -22.97
C ARG A 51 -5.57 1.36 -22.28
N GLY A 52 -6.74 1.83 -21.92
CA GLY A 52 -7.76 1.04 -21.24
C GLY A 52 -8.14 1.59 -19.87
N PRO A 53 -8.88 0.82 -19.08
CA PRO A 53 -9.35 1.24 -17.77
C PRO A 53 -8.17 1.60 -16.85
N MET A 54 -8.29 2.75 -16.19
CA MET A 54 -7.28 3.24 -15.27
C MET A 54 -7.52 2.65 -13.87
N GLU A 55 -6.49 2.05 -13.29
CA GLU A 55 -6.48 1.72 -11.87
C GLU A 55 -6.13 2.99 -11.08
N ALA A 56 -7.04 3.40 -10.19
CA ALA A 56 -7.09 4.80 -9.76
C ALA A 56 -6.41 5.08 -8.43
N ILE A 57 -5.82 4.09 -7.75
CA ILE A 57 -5.25 4.27 -6.42
C ILE A 57 -3.72 4.26 -6.47
N PRO A 58 -3.06 5.43 -6.55
CA PRO A 58 -1.60 5.50 -6.53
C PRO A 58 -1.02 5.43 -5.10
N ASN A 59 -1.81 5.69 -4.08
CA ASN A 59 -1.40 5.64 -2.69
C ASN A 59 -2.52 5.04 -1.82
N PRO A 60 -2.49 3.73 -1.57
CA PRO A 60 -3.51 3.06 -0.76
C PRO A 60 -3.45 3.49 0.72
N ILE A 61 -2.29 3.91 1.25
CA ILE A 61 -2.16 4.36 2.64
C ILE A 61 -2.91 5.68 2.84
N LEU A 62 -2.79 6.61 1.89
CA LEU A 62 -3.47 7.90 1.96
C LEU A 62 -5.00 7.74 1.86
N LEU A 63 -5.46 6.87 0.95
CA LEU A 63 -6.88 6.53 0.86
C LEU A 63 -7.36 5.82 2.14
N SER A 64 -6.56 4.92 2.70
CA SER A 64 -6.87 4.25 3.96
C SER A 64 -7.05 5.24 5.12
N ALA A 65 -6.29 6.33 5.16
CA ALA A 65 -6.46 7.37 6.18
C ALA A 65 -7.81 8.12 6.02
N ASP A 66 -8.22 8.43 4.79
CA ASP A 66 -9.54 9.02 4.52
C ASP A 66 -10.69 8.07 4.91
N ILE A 67 -10.54 6.78 4.62
CA ILE A 67 -11.51 5.75 5.02
C ILE A 67 -11.54 5.56 6.54
N ALA A 68 -10.39 5.54 7.20
CA ALA A 68 -10.29 5.41 8.65
C ALA A 68 -11.07 6.51 9.40
N ALA A 69 -11.03 7.73 8.86
CA ALA A 69 -11.77 8.87 9.43
C ALA A 69 -13.29 8.78 9.24
N ARG A 70 -13.77 7.88 8.36
CA ARG A 70 -15.20 7.73 7.99
C ARG A 70 -15.84 6.44 8.49
N THR A 71 -15.06 5.55 9.06
CA THR A 71 -15.47 4.21 9.52
C THR A 71 -15.02 3.98 10.94
N SER A 72 -15.65 3.05 11.65
CA SER A 72 -15.36 2.82 13.07
C SER A 72 -14.96 1.37 13.38
N ASN A 73 -15.37 0.40 12.56
CA ASN A 73 -15.27 -1.01 12.90
C ASN A 73 -14.39 -1.80 11.93
N ILE A 74 -14.56 -1.58 10.61
CA ILE A 74 -13.84 -2.37 9.60
C ILE A 74 -12.33 -2.17 9.71
N ARG A 75 -11.60 -3.23 9.46
CA ARG A 75 -10.16 -3.18 9.24
C ARG A 75 -9.87 -2.64 7.84
N ILE A 76 -8.73 -2.01 7.68
CA ILE A 76 -8.36 -1.32 6.44
C ILE A 76 -7.01 -1.86 5.99
N GLY A 77 -7.01 -2.52 4.85
CA GLY A 77 -5.85 -3.23 4.35
C GLY A 77 -5.31 -2.71 3.02
N GLN A 78 -4.04 -2.95 2.80
CA GLN A 78 -3.41 -2.78 1.51
C GLN A 78 -3.18 -4.15 0.88
N ALA A 79 -3.63 -4.33 -0.36
CA ALA A 79 -3.42 -5.58 -1.11
C ALA A 79 -2.96 -5.28 -2.55
N ALA A 80 -1.74 -4.81 -2.63
CA ALA A 80 -0.76 -4.57 -1.58
C ALA A 80 -0.16 -3.17 -1.69
N SER A 81 0.45 -2.65 -0.62
CA SER A 81 1.46 -1.62 -0.77
C SER A 81 2.71 -2.24 -1.39
N ILE A 82 3.19 -1.67 -2.49
CA ILE A 82 4.34 -2.24 -3.23
C ILE A 82 5.63 -1.78 -2.55
N CYS A 83 6.02 -2.46 -1.49
CA CYS A 83 7.07 -1.99 -0.59
C CYS A 83 8.45 -1.82 -1.26
N THR A 84 8.68 -2.46 -2.41
CA THR A 84 9.90 -2.24 -3.20
C THR A 84 9.93 -0.87 -3.91
N PHE A 85 8.82 -0.13 -3.92
CA PHE A 85 8.75 1.22 -4.48
C PHE A 85 8.97 2.32 -3.45
N TRP A 86 8.94 1.98 -2.17
CA TRP A 86 8.99 2.92 -1.06
C TRP A 86 10.38 2.95 -0.41
N ASN A 87 10.73 4.11 0.16
CA ASN A 87 11.76 4.12 1.19
C ASN A 87 11.23 3.34 2.41
N PRO A 88 11.95 2.34 2.93
CA PRO A 88 11.43 1.47 3.99
C PRO A 88 11.13 2.21 5.30
N ILE A 89 11.93 3.21 5.69
CA ILE A 89 11.63 4.02 6.88
C ILE A 89 10.33 4.78 6.69
N ARG A 90 10.16 5.42 5.54
CA ARG A 90 8.95 6.18 5.25
C ARG A 90 7.71 5.29 5.25
N LEU A 91 7.80 4.11 4.66
CA LEU A 91 6.69 3.15 4.66
C LEU A 91 6.36 2.67 6.08
N ALA A 92 7.39 2.42 6.91
CA ALA A 92 7.19 2.02 8.30
C ALA A 92 6.47 3.11 9.11
N GLU A 93 6.88 4.37 8.95
CA GLU A 93 6.26 5.52 9.60
C GLU A 93 4.82 5.73 9.15
N ASP A 94 4.56 5.71 7.84
CA ASP A 94 3.22 5.95 7.28
C ASP A 94 2.23 4.86 7.72
N LEU A 95 2.64 3.58 7.73
CA LEU A 95 1.78 2.48 8.21
C LEU A 95 1.53 2.54 9.72
N ALA A 96 2.55 2.82 10.51
CA ALA A 96 2.40 2.97 11.97
C ALA A 96 1.53 4.19 12.31
N PHE A 97 1.68 5.29 11.57
CA PHE A 97 0.86 6.48 11.75
C PHE A 97 -0.61 6.21 11.38
N LEU A 98 -0.84 5.52 10.25
CA LEU A 98 -2.17 5.08 9.85
C LEU A 98 -2.81 4.15 10.89
N ASP A 99 -2.04 3.24 11.47
CA ASP A 99 -2.55 2.33 12.51
C ASP A 99 -3.02 3.11 13.73
N ASN A 100 -2.26 4.11 14.18
CA ASN A 100 -2.68 5.01 15.26
C ASN A 100 -3.92 5.85 14.88
N LEU A 101 -3.97 6.41 13.67
CA LEU A 101 -5.14 7.17 13.20
C LEU A 101 -6.40 6.32 13.13
N SER A 102 -6.27 5.06 12.80
CA SER A 102 -7.39 4.12 12.68
C SER A 102 -7.79 3.44 13.98
N GLY A 103 -7.00 3.61 15.06
CA GLY A 103 -7.22 2.91 16.33
C GLY A 103 -6.89 1.41 16.25
N GLY A 104 -5.81 1.02 15.57
CA GLY A 104 -5.32 -0.35 15.48
C GLY A 104 -6.04 -1.22 14.44
N ARG A 105 -6.64 -0.59 13.41
CA ARG A 105 -7.43 -1.30 12.39
C ARG A 105 -6.66 -1.60 11.09
N VAL A 106 -5.35 -1.36 11.04
CA VAL A 106 -4.57 -1.58 9.81
C VAL A 106 -4.24 -3.06 9.58
N GLU A 107 -4.31 -3.46 8.32
CA GLU A 107 -3.80 -4.72 7.79
C GLU A 107 -2.74 -4.41 6.73
N ALA A 108 -1.48 -4.45 7.10
CA ALA A 108 -0.36 -4.11 6.21
C ALA A 108 -0.05 -5.27 5.24
N GLY A 109 -0.73 -5.31 4.10
CA GLY A 109 -0.39 -6.22 3.02
C GLY A 109 0.71 -5.63 2.14
N LEU A 110 1.81 -6.36 1.99
CA LEU A 110 3.02 -5.89 1.34
C LEU A 110 3.35 -6.73 0.10
N GLY A 111 3.67 -6.08 -1.00
CA GLY A 111 3.93 -6.73 -2.28
C GLY A 111 5.25 -6.31 -2.93
N ARG A 112 5.65 -7.07 -3.97
CA ARG A 112 6.86 -6.80 -4.76
C ARG A 112 6.61 -6.05 -6.07
N GLY A 113 5.34 -5.80 -6.39
CA GLY A 113 4.94 -5.30 -7.70
C GLY A 113 4.75 -6.40 -8.75
N ILE A 114 3.92 -6.12 -9.73
CA ILE A 114 3.58 -7.04 -10.83
C ILE A 114 3.72 -6.39 -12.22
N TYR A 115 3.82 -5.07 -12.29
CA TYR A 115 3.95 -4.35 -13.55
C TYR A 115 5.37 -3.79 -13.71
N GLY A 116 6.12 -4.33 -14.68
CA GLY A 116 7.52 -3.94 -14.90
C GLY A 116 7.71 -2.47 -15.22
N LYS A 117 6.71 -1.82 -15.86
CA LYS A 117 6.78 -0.39 -16.14
C LYS A 117 6.69 0.44 -14.85
N GLU A 118 5.82 0.08 -13.92
CA GLU A 118 5.75 0.73 -12.62
C GLU A 118 7.05 0.55 -11.86
N ALA A 119 7.54 -0.69 -11.79
CA ALA A 119 8.76 -1.03 -11.08
C ALA A 119 9.95 -0.15 -11.48
N ILE A 120 10.30 -0.10 -12.76
CA ILE A 120 11.48 0.65 -13.25
C ILE A 120 11.36 2.17 -13.09
N HIS A 121 10.15 2.71 -13.05
CA HIS A 121 9.93 4.16 -12.87
C HIS A 121 9.82 4.57 -11.41
N MET A 122 9.32 3.69 -10.54
CA MET A 122 9.21 3.97 -9.12
C MET A 122 10.53 3.67 -8.39
N ASN A 123 11.18 2.56 -8.73
CA ASN A 123 12.50 2.19 -8.20
C ASN A 123 13.20 1.25 -9.18
N ILE A 124 14.29 1.69 -9.79
CA ILE A 124 15.04 0.89 -10.76
C ILE A 124 15.58 -0.43 -10.18
N GLU A 125 15.83 -0.47 -8.87
CA GLU A 125 16.27 -1.68 -8.17
C GLU A 125 15.17 -2.75 -8.11
N ALA A 126 13.91 -2.35 -8.30
CA ALA A 126 12.75 -3.24 -8.30
C ALA A 126 12.43 -3.86 -9.67
N ASP A 127 13.31 -3.74 -10.68
CA ASP A 127 13.05 -4.24 -12.03
C ASP A 127 12.63 -5.72 -12.02
N LEU A 128 11.43 -6.00 -12.52
CA LEU A 128 10.87 -7.34 -12.56
C LEU A 128 11.56 -8.27 -13.56
N LYS A 129 12.46 -7.77 -14.40
CA LYS A 129 13.31 -8.60 -15.27
C LYS A 129 14.38 -9.32 -14.45
N ASP A 130 14.79 -8.77 -13.31
CA ASP A 130 15.68 -9.41 -12.34
C ASP A 130 14.89 -9.85 -11.10
N GLN A 131 14.14 -10.93 -11.24
CA GLN A 131 13.32 -11.48 -10.14
C GLN A 131 14.13 -11.83 -8.88
N PRO A 132 15.35 -12.40 -8.96
CA PRO A 132 16.18 -12.64 -7.79
C PRO A 132 16.53 -11.35 -7.05
N LYS A 133 16.89 -10.28 -7.74
CA LYS A 133 17.22 -8.98 -7.15
C LYS A 133 15.98 -8.34 -6.53
N ASN A 134 14.86 -8.29 -7.25
CA ASN A 134 13.60 -7.77 -6.74
C ASN A 134 13.16 -8.51 -5.46
N LYS A 135 13.38 -9.83 -5.39
CA LYS A 135 13.09 -10.62 -4.18
C LYS A 135 13.99 -10.21 -3.01
N ARG A 136 15.30 -10.04 -3.22
CA ARG A 136 16.22 -9.59 -2.16
C ARG A 136 15.86 -8.19 -1.65
N LEU A 137 15.56 -7.26 -2.56
CA LEU A 137 15.08 -5.93 -2.21
C LEU A 137 13.82 -5.99 -1.34
N PHE A 138 12.85 -6.82 -1.70
CA PHE A 138 11.64 -7.04 -0.91
C PHE A 138 11.94 -7.59 0.49
N GLU A 139 12.76 -8.63 0.57
CA GLU A 139 13.13 -9.27 1.85
C GLU A 139 13.90 -8.31 2.76
N GLU A 140 14.80 -7.50 2.18
CA GLU A 140 15.53 -6.47 2.92
C GLU A 140 14.60 -5.37 3.42
N THR A 141 13.69 -4.87 2.57
CA THR A 141 12.66 -3.91 2.98
C THR A 141 11.82 -4.44 4.13
N LEU A 142 11.34 -5.69 4.05
CA LEU A 142 10.57 -6.31 5.14
C LEU A 142 11.37 -6.41 6.44
N SER A 143 12.67 -6.71 6.36
CA SER A 143 13.54 -6.77 7.53
C SER A 143 13.62 -5.41 8.23
N ILE A 144 13.77 -4.33 7.45
CA ILE A 144 13.82 -2.96 7.97
C ILE A 144 12.50 -2.56 8.61
N LEU A 145 11.37 -2.84 7.95
CA LEU A 145 10.03 -2.57 8.50
C LEU A 145 9.85 -3.24 9.87
N LYS A 146 10.22 -4.52 9.98
CA LYS A 146 10.12 -5.25 11.24
C LYS A 146 10.97 -4.61 12.34
N LYS A 147 12.24 -4.28 12.05
CA LYS A 147 13.11 -3.59 13.00
C LYS A 147 12.53 -2.26 13.44
N ALA A 148 12.06 -1.44 12.49
CA ALA A 148 11.49 -0.12 12.77
C ALA A 148 10.26 -0.18 13.69
N TRP A 149 9.49 -1.28 13.66
CA TRP A 149 8.31 -1.45 14.51
C TRP A 149 8.56 -2.14 15.84
N THR A 150 9.70 -2.82 16.00
CA THR A 150 9.93 -3.70 17.17
C THR A 150 11.15 -3.34 17.99
N GLU A 151 12.06 -2.50 17.49
CA GLU A 151 13.29 -2.13 18.16
C GLU A 151 13.29 -0.65 18.51
N ASP A 152 13.69 -0.27 19.74
CA ASP A 152 13.82 1.14 20.14
C ASP A 152 14.90 1.87 19.35
N TYR A 153 15.97 1.15 19.01
CA TYR A 153 17.07 1.61 18.16
C TYR A 153 17.51 0.45 17.27
N PHE A 154 17.62 0.69 15.97
CA PHE A 154 18.13 -0.34 15.07
C PHE A 154 19.22 0.20 14.15
N SER A 155 20.01 -0.71 13.63
CA SER A 155 20.91 -0.49 12.51
C SER A 155 20.66 -1.51 11.43
N HIS A 156 20.99 -1.13 10.21
CA HIS A 156 20.87 -2.01 9.05
C HIS A 156 22.03 -1.74 8.10
N ASP A 157 22.73 -2.78 7.70
CA ASP A 157 23.80 -2.76 6.71
C ASP A 157 23.48 -3.85 5.68
N GLY A 158 22.80 -3.46 4.60
CA GLY A 158 22.25 -4.37 3.60
C GLY A 158 22.76 -4.09 2.20
N GLU A 159 22.21 -4.81 1.22
CA GLU A 159 22.56 -4.68 -0.20
C GLU A 159 22.01 -3.35 -0.77
N PHE A 160 20.83 -2.93 -0.35
CA PHE A 160 20.09 -1.79 -0.92
C PHE A 160 20.01 -0.60 0.02
N TYR A 161 20.04 -0.84 1.34
CA TYR A 161 19.86 0.19 2.34
C TYR A 161 20.90 0.11 3.45
N GLN A 162 21.33 1.28 3.93
CA GLN A 162 22.19 1.38 5.11
C GLN A 162 21.63 2.40 6.09
N TYR A 163 21.43 1.99 7.35
CA TYR A 163 20.96 2.84 8.43
C TYR A 163 21.83 2.67 9.68
N PRO A 164 22.38 3.75 10.31
CA PRO A 164 22.37 5.12 9.74
C PRO A 164 23.08 5.20 8.40
N ALA A 165 22.75 6.23 7.63
CA ALA A 165 23.45 6.49 6.38
C ALA A 165 24.95 6.68 6.62
N PRO A 166 25.84 6.27 5.70
CA PRO A 166 27.26 6.56 5.80
C PRO A 166 27.53 8.07 5.86
N ASN A 167 28.47 8.46 6.73
CA ASN A 167 28.92 9.86 6.80
C ASN A 167 29.75 10.25 5.55
#